data_8eb4c411a44fd902033ca33ba489f5f2
#
_entry.id   8eb4c411a44fd902033ca33ba489f5f2
#
_cell.length_a   1.000
_cell.length_b   1.000
_cell.length_c   1.000
_cell.angle_alpha   90.00
_cell.angle_beta   90.00
_cell.angle_gamma   90.00
#
_symmetry.space_group_name_H-M   'P 1'
#
loop_
_entity.id
_entity.type
_entity.pdbx_description
1 polymer ?
#
loop_
_entity_poly.entity_id
_entity_poly.type
_entity_poly.pdbx_seq_one_letter_code
_entity_poly.pdbx_strand_id
1 'polypeptide(L)'
;ESASNEFDKLKKQGLLNPTLKPMPYGEMIAIPVIEGEIELDFDIVEKTNPHDQLEKLLDNPPQRWEKLGDLVIFQEGTDTSGWPLEEVAGTLGANRIAIQAEIDPGMKRQSQMKLIHGEDGWVIHKENFVEYEFDATAVMFSSGNVTERGRMGTIDCEGEVIGDAFCGIGYYTLQFLVRGGAR
;
A
#
# COMPACT_ATOMS: atom_id res chain seq x y z
N GLU A 1 -12.78 -2.61 21.46
CA GLU A 1 -13.16 -1.87 20.23
C GLU A 1 -11.91 -1.69 19.40
N SER A 2 -11.95 -1.94 18.09
CA SER A 2 -10.75 -1.83 17.27
C SER A 2 -10.34 -0.36 17.08
N ALA A 3 -9.04 -0.09 17.01
CA ALA A 3 -8.49 1.25 16.76
C ALA A 3 -9.10 1.91 15.50
N SER A 4 -9.53 1.13 14.52
CA SER A 4 -10.24 1.58 13.32
C SER A 4 -11.59 2.22 13.64
N ASN A 5 -12.38 1.64 14.53
CA ASN A 5 -13.70 2.16 14.90
C ASN A 5 -13.59 3.51 15.64
N GLU A 6 -12.60 3.64 16.52
CA GLU A 6 -12.38 4.89 17.27
C GLU A 6 -11.85 5.99 16.32
N PHE A 7 -10.98 5.64 15.39
CA PHE A 7 -10.50 6.58 14.37
C PHE A 7 -11.65 7.10 13.50
N ASP A 8 -12.53 6.23 13.01
CA ASP A 8 -13.68 6.62 12.20
C ASP A 8 -14.68 7.49 12.97
N LYS A 9 -14.86 7.22 14.26
CA LYS A 9 -15.70 8.02 15.15
C LYS A 9 -15.14 9.43 15.32
N LEU A 10 -13.85 9.54 15.67
CA LEU A 10 -13.15 10.84 15.80
C LEU A 10 -13.17 11.63 14.49
N LYS A 11 -12.99 10.95 13.36
CA LYS A 11 -13.07 11.56 12.03
C LYS A 11 -14.45 12.14 11.74
N LYS A 12 -15.53 11.39 12.03
CA LYS A 12 -16.92 11.87 11.85
C LYS A 12 -17.26 13.04 12.75
N GLN A 13 -16.64 13.11 13.93
CA GLN A 13 -16.81 14.22 14.88
C GLN A 13 -15.96 15.45 14.57
N GLY A 14 -15.06 15.36 13.57
CA GLY A 14 -14.14 16.43 13.21
C GLY A 14 -13.05 16.70 14.25
N LEU A 15 -12.77 15.74 15.12
CA LEU A 15 -11.81 15.86 16.24
C LEU A 15 -10.40 15.43 15.87
N LEU A 16 -10.17 14.83 14.69
CA LEU A 16 -8.83 14.44 14.27
C LEU A 16 -7.99 15.65 13.90
N ASN A 17 -6.74 15.65 14.33
CA ASN A 17 -5.75 16.59 13.84
C ASN A 17 -5.26 16.15 12.44
N PRO A 18 -5.56 16.90 11.35
CA PRO A 18 -5.23 16.47 9.99
C PRO A 18 -3.74 16.60 9.66
N THR A 19 -2.96 17.32 10.44
CA THR A 19 -1.53 17.59 10.20
C THR A 19 -0.60 16.56 10.84
N LEU A 20 -1.13 15.74 11.75
CA LEU A 20 -0.34 14.75 12.47
C LEU A 20 -0.71 13.32 12.04
N LYS A 21 0.28 12.42 12.13
CA LYS A 21 0.09 10.99 11.86
C LYS A 21 -0.26 10.23 13.14
N PRO A 22 -1.17 9.23 13.06
CA PRO A 22 -1.27 8.22 14.12
C PRO A 22 0.07 7.48 14.28
N MET A 23 0.45 7.21 15.52
CA MET A 23 1.74 6.58 15.86
C MET A 23 1.50 5.35 16.73
N PRO A 24 2.30 4.27 16.57
CA PRO A 24 2.29 3.17 17.51
C PRO A 24 2.70 3.64 18.91
N TYR A 25 2.01 3.17 19.95
CA TYR A 25 2.29 3.44 21.34
C TYR A 25 2.13 2.15 22.17
N GLY A 26 3.19 1.41 22.36
CA GLY A 26 3.13 0.06 22.91
C GLY A 26 2.27 -0.88 22.07
N GLU A 27 1.25 -1.47 22.69
CA GLU A 27 0.24 -2.30 21.98
C GLU A 27 -0.95 -1.48 21.45
N MET A 28 -0.91 -0.16 21.60
CA MET A 28 -1.97 0.77 21.18
C MET A 28 -1.52 1.62 19.99
N ILE A 29 -2.46 2.43 19.50
CA ILE A 29 -2.19 3.46 18.50
C ILE A 29 -2.60 4.81 19.10
N ALA A 30 -1.66 5.74 19.18
CA ALA A 30 -1.95 7.12 19.52
C ALA A 30 -2.57 7.83 18.31
N ILE A 31 -3.80 8.31 18.49
CA ILE A 31 -4.53 9.04 17.43
C ILE A 31 -4.50 10.52 17.77
N PRO A 32 -3.92 11.38 16.90
CA PRO A 32 -3.83 12.80 17.18
C PRO A 32 -5.20 13.47 17.06
N VAL A 33 -5.55 14.27 18.06
CA VAL A 33 -6.78 15.06 18.13
C VAL A 33 -6.47 16.56 18.20
N ILE A 34 -7.44 17.40 17.84
CA ILE A 34 -7.28 18.87 17.82
C ILE A 34 -7.40 19.50 19.21
N GLU A 35 -8.03 18.81 20.15
CA GLU A 35 -8.22 19.26 21.52
C GLU A 35 -7.84 18.17 22.51
N GLY A 36 -7.06 18.49 23.51
CA GLY A 36 -6.64 17.59 24.58
C GLY A 36 -5.22 17.91 25.01
N GLU A 37 -4.94 17.84 26.31
CA GLU A 37 -3.60 17.89 26.87
C GLU A 37 -3.20 16.46 27.25
N ILE A 38 -2.29 15.87 26.47
CA ILE A 38 -1.65 14.59 26.79
C ILE A 38 -0.15 14.82 26.72
N GLU A 39 0.54 14.53 27.80
CA GLU A 39 1.99 14.47 27.81
C GLU A 39 2.42 13.17 27.10
N LEU A 40 3.07 13.30 25.94
CA LEU A 40 3.53 12.17 25.15
C LEU A 40 5.04 12.07 25.29
N ASP A 41 5.53 10.86 25.49
CA ASP A 41 6.96 10.54 25.59
C ASP A 41 7.56 10.09 24.25
N PHE A 42 6.96 10.52 23.13
CA PHE A 42 7.45 10.25 21.79
C PHE A 42 7.31 11.49 20.88
N ASP A 43 8.14 11.53 19.84
CA ASP A 43 8.14 12.60 18.85
C ASP A 43 6.86 12.59 18.00
N ILE A 44 6.26 13.77 17.86
CA ILE A 44 5.11 13.97 16.98
C ILE A 44 5.59 14.08 15.55
N VAL A 45 5.06 13.24 14.66
CA VAL A 45 5.40 13.26 13.23
C VAL A 45 4.33 14.01 12.45
N GLU A 46 4.73 15.12 11.83
CA GLU A 46 3.88 15.85 10.91
C GLU A 46 3.57 15.04 9.64
N LYS A 47 2.37 15.22 9.14
CA LYS A 47 1.96 14.64 7.87
C LYS A 47 2.57 15.44 6.73
N THR A 48 3.56 14.89 6.08
CA THR A 48 4.13 15.50 4.88
C THR A 48 3.42 15.00 3.64
N ASN A 49 3.13 15.89 2.69
CA ASN A 49 2.62 15.51 1.39
C ASN A 49 3.79 15.00 0.53
N PRO A 50 3.77 13.74 0.05
CA PRO A 50 4.84 13.22 -0.79
C PRO A 50 5.08 14.03 -2.07
N HIS A 51 4.05 14.63 -2.67
CA HIS A 51 4.22 15.50 -3.85
C HIS A 51 5.06 16.73 -3.53
N ASP A 52 4.78 17.44 -2.42
CA ASP A 52 5.52 18.64 -2.03
C ASP A 52 6.99 18.32 -1.69
N GLN A 53 7.25 17.09 -1.26
CA GLN A 53 8.61 16.62 -1.01
C GLN A 53 9.34 16.25 -2.30
N LEU A 54 8.65 15.61 -3.25
CA LEU A 54 9.22 15.31 -4.57
C LEU A 54 9.53 16.58 -5.36
N GLU A 55 8.70 17.63 -5.26
CA GLU A 55 8.94 18.94 -5.89
C GLU A 55 10.22 19.63 -5.39
N LYS A 56 10.69 19.28 -4.20
CA LYS A 56 11.97 19.77 -3.67
C LYS A 56 13.17 18.98 -4.19
N LEU A 57 12.95 17.75 -4.63
CA LEU A 57 14.01 16.86 -5.12
C LEU A 57 14.13 16.84 -6.65
N LEU A 58 13.03 17.08 -7.34
CA LEU A 58 12.91 16.90 -8.78
C LEU A 58 12.33 18.14 -9.44
N ASP A 59 12.92 18.58 -10.53
CA ASP A 59 12.43 19.73 -11.33
C ASP A 59 11.04 19.43 -11.95
N ASN A 60 10.75 18.19 -12.28
CA ASN A 60 9.50 17.76 -12.87
C ASN A 60 9.04 16.43 -12.25
N PRO A 61 8.46 16.46 -11.03
CA PRO A 61 8.05 15.26 -10.33
C PRO A 61 6.86 14.58 -11.01
N PRO A 62 6.80 13.24 -10.96
CA PRO A 62 5.67 12.51 -11.49
C PRO A 62 4.40 12.78 -10.68
N GLN A 63 3.29 12.95 -11.38
CA GLN A 63 1.98 13.24 -10.74
C GLN A 63 1.31 11.99 -10.15
N ARG A 64 1.74 10.79 -10.58
CA ARG A 64 1.14 9.52 -10.17
C ARG A 64 2.19 8.44 -10.09
N TRP A 65 2.01 7.58 -9.10
CA TRP A 65 2.76 6.34 -8.93
C TRP A 65 1.88 5.31 -8.25
N GLU A 66 2.24 4.05 -8.38
CA GLU A 66 1.68 2.96 -7.59
C GLU A 66 2.69 2.56 -6.51
N LYS A 67 2.18 1.92 -5.45
CA LYS A 67 3.03 1.39 -4.38
C LYS A 67 2.59 -0.02 -4.02
N LEU A 68 3.54 -0.96 -4.12
CA LEU A 68 3.37 -2.34 -3.71
C LEU A 68 4.38 -2.64 -2.59
N GLY A 69 3.89 -2.72 -1.34
CA GLY A 69 4.79 -2.86 -0.19
C GLY A 69 5.79 -1.71 -0.13
N ASP A 70 7.07 -2.02 -0.26
CA ASP A 70 8.19 -1.06 -0.29
C ASP A 70 8.74 -0.76 -1.71
N LEU A 71 8.01 -1.13 -2.75
CA LEU A 71 8.30 -0.82 -4.14
C LEU A 71 7.39 0.29 -4.66
N VAL A 72 7.98 1.36 -5.19
CA VAL A 72 7.28 2.41 -5.95
C VAL A 72 7.40 2.14 -7.43
N ILE A 73 6.30 2.30 -8.16
CA ILE A 73 6.20 2.02 -9.58
C ILE A 73 5.75 3.28 -10.30
N PHE A 74 6.60 3.82 -11.16
CA PHE A 74 6.26 4.91 -12.06
C PHE A 74 5.76 4.38 -13.39
N GLN A 75 4.98 5.19 -14.08
CA GLN A 75 4.44 4.83 -15.39
C GLN A 75 5.52 4.80 -16.46
N GLU A 76 5.31 4.01 -17.49
CA GLU A 76 6.14 4.01 -18.69
C GLU A 76 6.30 5.43 -19.27
N GLY A 77 7.51 5.73 -19.77
CA GLY A 77 7.82 7.05 -20.29
C GLY A 77 8.19 8.10 -19.23
N THR A 78 8.16 7.77 -17.94
CA THR A 78 8.69 8.65 -16.89
C THR A 78 10.19 8.80 -17.08
N ASP A 79 10.65 10.04 -17.32
CA ASP A 79 12.09 10.33 -17.40
C ASP A 79 12.67 10.39 -15.98
N THR A 80 13.45 9.37 -15.65
CA THR A 80 14.11 9.24 -14.35
C THR A 80 15.60 9.58 -14.42
N SER A 81 16.06 10.16 -15.53
CA SER A 81 17.46 10.52 -15.73
C SER A 81 17.90 11.57 -14.72
N GLY A 82 18.98 11.29 -14.03
CA GLY A 82 19.54 12.20 -13.02
C GLY A 82 18.77 12.28 -11.69
N TRP A 83 17.75 11.45 -11.48
CA TRP A 83 17.05 11.41 -10.19
C TRP A 83 17.93 10.85 -9.08
N PRO A 84 17.88 11.43 -7.87
CA PRO A 84 18.45 10.84 -6.68
C PRO A 84 17.53 9.70 -6.20
N LEU A 85 17.66 8.52 -6.80
CA LEU A 85 16.70 7.42 -6.66
C LEU A 85 16.52 6.95 -5.21
N GLU A 86 17.57 6.96 -4.41
CA GLU A 86 17.50 6.59 -2.99
C GLU A 86 16.65 7.58 -2.20
N GLU A 87 16.85 8.89 -2.39
CA GLU A 87 16.07 9.93 -1.72
C GLU A 87 14.62 9.95 -2.20
N VAL A 88 14.39 9.70 -3.49
CA VAL A 88 13.04 9.58 -4.07
C VAL A 88 12.32 8.39 -3.45
N ALA A 89 12.96 7.22 -3.37
CA ALA A 89 12.40 6.04 -2.71
C ALA A 89 12.06 6.34 -1.25
N GLY A 90 13.01 6.88 -0.49
CA GLY A 90 12.81 7.23 0.92
C GLY A 90 11.67 8.23 1.13
N THR A 91 11.57 9.26 0.28
CA THR A 91 10.47 10.26 0.31
C THR A 91 9.10 9.59 0.14
N LEU A 92 9.01 8.57 -0.70
CA LEU A 92 7.80 7.80 -0.94
C LEU A 92 7.60 6.63 0.05
N GLY A 93 8.48 6.52 1.04
CA GLY A 93 8.46 5.46 2.05
C GLY A 93 8.67 4.08 1.43
N ALA A 94 9.60 3.98 0.49
CA ALA A 94 9.97 2.78 -0.23
C ALA A 94 11.50 2.58 -0.21
N ASN A 95 11.94 1.39 -0.59
CA ASN A 95 13.36 1.05 -0.74
C ASN A 95 13.70 0.71 -2.20
N ARG A 96 12.68 0.62 -3.04
CA ARG A 96 12.80 0.15 -4.44
C ARG A 96 11.99 1.03 -5.36
N ILE A 97 12.48 1.18 -6.60
CA ILE A 97 11.78 1.90 -7.67
C ILE A 97 11.79 1.07 -8.93
N ALA A 98 10.64 0.99 -9.58
CA ALA A 98 10.50 0.38 -10.89
C ALA A 98 9.74 1.29 -11.86
N ILE A 99 9.92 1.02 -13.14
CA ILE A 99 9.13 1.59 -14.23
C ILE A 99 8.20 0.51 -14.77
N GLN A 100 6.92 0.83 -14.87
CA GLN A 100 5.95 -0.01 -15.56
C GLN A 100 6.31 -0.04 -17.05
N ALA A 101 6.49 -1.23 -17.62
CA ALA A 101 6.59 -1.39 -19.07
C ALA A 101 5.22 -1.79 -19.65
N GLU A 102 5.12 -1.80 -20.98
CA GLU A 102 3.90 -2.26 -21.66
C GLU A 102 3.51 -3.66 -21.19
N ILE A 103 2.22 -3.86 -20.97
CA ILE A 103 1.70 -5.17 -20.58
C ILE A 103 1.78 -6.09 -21.82
N ASP A 104 2.44 -7.23 -21.67
CA ASP A 104 2.45 -8.25 -22.72
C ASP A 104 1.00 -8.60 -23.11
N PRO A 105 0.60 -8.41 -24.37
CA PRO A 105 -0.74 -8.75 -24.85
C PRO A 105 -1.00 -10.27 -24.86
N GLY A 106 -0.01 -11.08 -24.53
CA GLY A 106 -0.11 -12.54 -24.43
C GLY A 106 -1.05 -13.01 -23.32
N MET A 107 -1.49 -14.26 -23.43
CA MET A 107 -2.42 -14.87 -22.45
C MET A 107 -1.87 -14.92 -21.01
N LYS A 108 -0.58 -14.87 -20.82
CA LYS A 108 0.06 -14.97 -19.49
C LYS A 108 0.15 -13.65 -18.74
N ARG A 109 -0.12 -12.49 -19.40
CA ARG A 109 -0.06 -11.15 -18.80
C ARG A 109 1.10 -11.01 -17.80
N GLN A 110 2.32 -11.31 -18.24
CA GLN A 110 3.51 -11.17 -17.42
C GLN A 110 3.77 -9.69 -17.13
N SER A 111 4.19 -9.39 -15.91
CA SER A 111 4.70 -8.07 -15.59
C SER A 111 5.95 -7.82 -16.42
N GLN A 112 6.01 -6.69 -17.10
CA GLN A 112 7.23 -6.22 -17.78
C GLN A 112 7.81 -5.01 -17.03
N MET A 113 7.73 -5.07 -15.73
CA MET A 113 8.26 -4.03 -14.86
C MET A 113 9.79 -4.08 -14.87
N LYS A 114 10.41 -2.93 -15.02
CA LYS A 114 11.87 -2.78 -14.95
C LYS A 114 12.27 -2.13 -13.63
N LEU A 115 12.98 -2.86 -12.79
CA LEU A 115 13.61 -2.30 -11.60
C LEU A 115 14.70 -1.32 -11.98
N ILE A 116 14.68 -0.10 -11.43
CA ILE A 116 15.70 0.94 -11.67
C ILE A 116 16.46 1.31 -10.39
N HIS A 117 15.94 0.94 -9.21
CA HIS A 117 16.60 1.07 -7.92
C HIS A 117 16.17 -0.08 -7.00
N GLY A 118 17.10 -0.61 -6.23
CA GLY A 118 16.92 -1.79 -5.37
C GLY A 118 17.54 -3.06 -5.96
N GLU A 119 17.52 -4.15 -5.20
CA GLU A 119 18.23 -5.40 -5.54
C GLU A 119 17.34 -6.42 -6.27
N ASP A 120 16.06 -6.48 -5.91
CA ASP A 120 15.10 -7.46 -6.45
C ASP A 120 13.68 -6.90 -6.50
N GLY A 121 12.75 -7.64 -7.09
CA GLY A 121 11.34 -7.31 -7.21
C GLY A 121 10.44 -7.91 -6.12
N TRP A 122 10.99 -8.60 -5.12
CA TRP A 122 10.21 -9.23 -4.07
C TRP A 122 9.55 -8.20 -3.14
N VAL A 123 8.24 -8.28 -3.02
CA VAL A 123 7.45 -7.36 -2.20
C VAL A 123 6.53 -8.12 -1.26
N ILE A 124 6.28 -7.53 -0.09
CA ILE A 124 5.19 -7.93 0.80
C ILE A 124 4.15 -6.81 0.76
N HIS A 125 3.08 -7.04 0.04
CA HIS A 125 1.98 -6.11 -0.10
C HIS A 125 0.84 -6.47 0.83
N LYS A 126 0.42 -5.52 1.68
CA LYS A 126 -0.68 -5.71 2.64
C LYS A 126 -1.94 -5.03 2.14
N GLU A 127 -3.00 -5.80 1.97
CA GLU A 127 -4.28 -5.29 1.53
C GLU A 127 -5.42 -6.06 2.21
N ASN A 128 -6.39 -5.35 2.77
CA ASN A 128 -7.58 -5.95 3.38
C ASN A 128 -7.26 -7.08 4.39
N PHE A 129 -6.22 -6.89 5.24
CA PHE A 129 -5.73 -7.84 6.25
C PHE A 129 -5.10 -9.12 5.68
N VAL A 130 -4.79 -9.15 4.39
CA VAL A 130 -4.06 -10.23 3.72
C VAL A 130 -2.69 -9.71 3.31
N GLU A 131 -1.66 -10.53 3.50
CA GLU A 131 -0.31 -10.27 3.01
C GLU A 131 -0.08 -11.09 1.73
N TYR A 132 0.32 -10.39 0.68
CA TYR A 132 0.72 -10.98 -0.60
C TYR A 132 2.23 -10.86 -0.73
N GLU A 133 2.91 -11.99 -0.80
CA GLU A 133 4.36 -12.04 -1.04
C GLU A 133 4.63 -12.57 -2.45
N PHE A 134 5.25 -11.75 -3.28
CA PHE A 134 5.51 -12.10 -4.68
C PHE A 134 6.61 -11.24 -5.29
N ASP A 135 7.18 -11.71 -6.40
CA ASP A 135 8.08 -10.92 -7.25
C ASP A 135 7.26 -10.06 -8.22
N ALA A 136 7.23 -8.76 -7.98
CA ALA A 136 6.46 -7.79 -8.78
C ALA A 136 7.00 -7.64 -10.21
N THR A 137 8.26 -8.04 -10.47
CA THR A 137 8.81 -8.05 -11.83
C THR A 137 8.34 -9.24 -12.66
N ALA A 138 7.93 -10.32 -12.00
CA ALA A 138 7.48 -11.56 -12.64
C ALA A 138 5.94 -11.68 -12.65
N VAL A 139 5.28 -11.18 -11.61
CA VAL A 139 3.85 -11.32 -11.39
C VAL A 139 3.16 -9.95 -11.49
N MET A 140 2.14 -9.86 -12.34
CA MET A 140 1.32 -8.65 -12.43
C MET A 140 0.36 -8.58 -11.24
N PHE A 141 0.53 -7.58 -10.39
CA PHE A 141 -0.44 -7.24 -9.35
C PHE A 141 -1.43 -6.19 -9.88
N SER A 142 -2.72 -6.45 -9.73
CA SER A 142 -3.76 -5.49 -10.08
C SER A 142 -4.11 -4.63 -8.87
N SER A 143 -3.82 -3.34 -8.91
CA SER A 143 -4.21 -2.36 -7.88
C SER A 143 -5.71 -2.03 -7.90
N GLY A 144 -6.44 -2.48 -8.93
CA GLY A 144 -7.89 -2.32 -9.02
C GLY A 144 -8.68 -3.27 -8.11
N ASN A 145 -9.98 -3.00 -7.94
CA ASN A 145 -10.92 -3.86 -7.21
C ASN A 145 -10.62 -4.09 -5.71
N VAL A 146 -9.82 -3.24 -5.06
CA VAL A 146 -9.46 -3.34 -3.63
C VAL A 146 -10.71 -3.45 -2.75
N THR A 147 -11.73 -2.62 -3.03
CA THR A 147 -13.00 -2.62 -2.27
C THR A 147 -13.74 -3.95 -2.41
N GLU A 148 -13.79 -4.51 -3.63
CA GLU A 148 -14.46 -5.78 -3.89
C GLU A 148 -13.70 -6.95 -3.22
N ARG A 149 -12.37 -6.96 -3.30
CA ARG A 149 -11.58 -7.94 -2.55
C ARG A 149 -11.84 -7.86 -1.05
N GLY A 150 -11.89 -6.64 -0.49
CA GLY A 150 -12.24 -6.42 0.91
C GLY A 150 -13.64 -6.95 1.26
N ARG A 151 -14.62 -6.76 0.37
CA ARG A 151 -15.99 -7.27 0.53
C ARG A 151 -16.03 -8.79 0.55
N MET A 152 -15.27 -9.47 -0.31
CA MET A 152 -15.20 -10.94 -0.32
C MET A 152 -14.76 -11.50 1.04
N GLY A 153 -13.82 -10.87 1.71
CA GLY A 153 -13.38 -11.28 3.04
C GLY A 153 -14.41 -11.04 4.17
N THR A 154 -15.55 -10.41 3.90
CA THR A 154 -16.65 -10.26 4.88
C THR A 154 -17.73 -11.32 4.74
N ILE A 155 -17.62 -12.19 3.74
CA ILE A 155 -18.56 -13.30 3.54
C ILE A 155 -18.17 -14.41 4.53
N ASP A 156 -19.12 -14.83 5.33
CA ASP A 156 -18.94 -15.97 6.22
C ASP A 156 -18.96 -17.26 5.39
N CYS A 157 -17.84 -17.95 5.39
CA CYS A 157 -17.63 -19.22 4.68
C CYS A 157 -17.12 -20.30 5.62
N GLU A 158 -17.38 -20.18 6.92
CA GLU A 158 -16.89 -21.13 7.91
C GLU A 158 -17.34 -22.57 7.57
N GLY A 159 -16.35 -23.45 7.42
CA GLY A 159 -16.59 -24.86 7.09
C GLY A 159 -16.90 -25.14 5.62
N GLU A 160 -16.99 -24.13 4.76
CA GLU A 160 -17.20 -24.31 3.34
C GLU A 160 -15.90 -24.66 2.61
N VAL A 161 -16.02 -25.43 1.53
CA VAL A 161 -14.94 -25.70 0.58
C VAL A 161 -15.18 -24.87 -0.67
N ILE A 162 -14.27 -23.92 -0.93
CA ILE A 162 -14.39 -22.98 -2.04
C ILE A 162 -13.45 -23.37 -3.17
N GLY A 163 -13.99 -23.49 -4.39
CA GLY A 163 -13.21 -23.69 -5.61
C GLY A 163 -13.04 -22.33 -6.34
N ASP A 164 -11.81 -21.85 -6.45
CA ASP A 164 -11.47 -20.67 -7.25
C ASP A 164 -10.83 -21.12 -8.57
N ALA A 165 -11.63 -21.14 -9.64
CA ALA A 165 -11.21 -21.66 -10.95
C ALA A 165 -10.23 -20.72 -11.69
N PHE A 166 -10.14 -19.46 -11.29
CA PHE A 166 -9.31 -18.42 -11.93
C PHE A 166 -8.52 -17.60 -10.89
N CYS A 167 -8.00 -18.28 -9.87
CA CYS A 167 -7.44 -17.66 -8.66
C CYS A 167 -6.32 -16.63 -8.92
N GLY A 168 -5.55 -16.78 -10.00
CA GLY A 168 -4.36 -15.96 -10.23
C GLY A 168 -3.40 -16.07 -9.06
N ILE A 169 -3.06 -14.95 -8.42
CA ILE A 169 -2.25 -14.93 -7.19
C ILE A 169 -3.11 -15.09 -5.91
N GLY A 170 -4.37 -15.48 -6.04
CA GLY A 170 -5.25 -15.74 -4.91
C GLY A 170 -6.00 -14.52 -4.38
N TYR A 171 -6.33 -13.55 -5.22
CA TYR A 171 -7.00 -12.32 -4.79
C TYR A 171 -8.26 -12.54 -3.96
N TYR A 172 -9.11 -13.48 -4.37
CA TYR A 172 -10.33 -13.84 -3.63
C TYR A 172 -10.10 -15.04 -2.70
N THR A 173 -9.36 -16.03 -3.16
CA THR A 173 -8.99 -17.22 -2.39
C THR A 173 -8.45 -16.86 -1.02
N LEU A 174 -7.48 -15.94 -0.95
CA LEU A 174 -6.86 -15.54 0.31
C LEU A 174 -7.83 -14.75 1.21
N GLN A 175 -8.75 -13.98 0.63
CA GLN A 175 -9.78 -13.31 1.43
C GLN A 175 -10.74 -14.33 2.08
N PHE A 176 -11.18 -15.34 1.34
CA PHE A 176 -12.03 -16.41 1.89
C PHE A 176 -11.32 -17.25 2.96
N LEU A 177 -10.04 -17.59 2.73
CA LEU A 177 -9.25 -18.39 3.67
C LEU A 177 -8.91 -17.61 4.96
N VAL A 178 -8.41 -16.38 4.81
CA VAL A 178 -7.85 -15.62 5.94
C VAL A 178 -8.97 -14.96 6.76
N ARG A 179 -10.04 -14.53 6.12
CA ARG A 179 -11.09 -13.72 6.74
C ARG A 179 -12.46 -14.38 6.74
N GLY A 180 -12.79 -15.13 5.69
CA GLY A 180 -14.09 -15.79 5.55
C GLY A 180 -14.19 -17.14 6.25
N GLY A 181 -13.09 -17.72 6.74
CA GLY A 181 -13.09 -19.01 7.44
C GLY A 181 -13.25 -20.23 6.54
N ALA A 182 -13.09 -20.09 5.21
CA ALA A 182 -13.14 -21.20 4.25
C ALA A 182 -11.98 -22.19 4.45
N ARG A 183 -12.13 -23.39 3.83
CA ARG A 183 -11.13 -24.45 3.80
C ARG A 183 -10.75 -24.80 2.37
#